data_4f1f7ded8fb40d08486d4cdb1e8ebf38
#
_entry.id   4f1f7ded8fb40d08486d4cdb1e8ebf38
#
_cell.length_a   1.000
_cell.length_b   1.000
_cell.length_c   1.000
_cell.angle_alpha   90.00
_cell.angle_beta   90.00
_cell.angle_gamma   90.00
#
_symmetry.space_group_name_H-M   'P 1'
#
loop_
_entity.id
_entity.type
_entity.pdbx_description
1 polymer ?
#
loop_
_entity_poly.entity_id
_entity_poly.type
_entity_poly.pdbx_seq_one_letter_code
_entity_poly.pdbx_strand_id
1 'polypeptide(L)'
;MNNLLFLARPRWFGKSLMITALKEIFMGRRELFDGLAISKTDWKWEKWPVIHFEFADVDTTSIESFEREFAVHVKGRLANTDYVYDDSMSPAANFGAAIDSLSKANGGNGVVVLIDEYDAPVSHALDDIAKAEAIRSRMGAFFSMMKTRTGAIRFLMMTGVSKFTKMSVFSCLNNIVDISMDEEYATMLGYTEEELGANFEEHLREHAVKMGKTYEDYRAEMKRWYNGFRFSKFGKTTVYNPISIALTLRKKEPEFSATWSSTGRPSSLMNYLKRSEMLAIDPDKTQFVSEQEFDVTNLADLKPIGMLFQTGYLTIKDYSDGFYTLSVPDEEVRRDLNILMAGVAAEKDVAWAASLGAKLRAGVFPEFFLGLKSLYAAMAYGSTESSVHENSYARCLSFLLAGSGFRFTMEDVQANGRADIVASHVNGVFIFELKVGEPIDKAFKQIREKNYAAPYLASGLPIHLIGLSFDPETRQLVDAAAEEF
;
A
#
# COMPACT_ATOMS: atom_id res chain seq x y z
N MET A 1 8.58 29.72 -13.09
CA MET A 1 7.86 28.52 -12.69
C MET A 1 8.79 27.33 -12.83
N ASN A 2 8.89 26.49 -11.83
CA ASN A 2 9.64 25.24 -11.93
C ASN A 2 8.86 24.28 -12.83
N ASN A 3 9.48 23.87 -13.93
CA ASN A 3 8.83 23.00 -14.94
C ASN A 3 9.26 21.53 -14.81
N LEU A 4 10.03 21.20 -13.77
CA LEU A 4 10.54 19.86 -13.54
C LEU A 4 9.97 19.38 -12.20
N LEU A 5 8.98 18.49 -12.26
CA LEU A 5 8.18 18.10 -11.12
C LEU A 5 8.28 16.59 -10.84
N PHE A 6 8.27 16.25 -9.57
CA PHE A 6 8.17 14.88 -9.09
C PHE A 6 6.98 14.72 -8.16
N LEU A 7 6.21 13.64 -8.35
CA LEU A 7 5.07 13.31 -7.53
C LEU A 7 5.09 11.83 -7.13
N ALA A 8 5.21 11.54 -5.85
CA ALA A 8 4.93 10.21 -5.31
C ALA A 8 3.53 10.17 -4.71
N ARG A 9 2.79 9.11 -5.04
CA ARG A 9 1.51 8.75 -4.42
C ARG A 9 1.43 7.23 -4.29
N PRO A 10 0.71 6.70 -3.33
CA PRO A 10 0.43 5.27 -3.26
C PRO A 10 -0.19 4.76 -4.55
N ARG A 11 -0.29 3.44 -4.68
CA ARG A 11 -0.96 2.83 -5.82
C ARG A 11 -2.42 3.29 -5.89
N TRP A 12 -2.98 3.34 -7.14
CA TRP A 12 -4.39 3.61 -7.41
C TRP A 12 -4.90 5.03 -7.14
N PHE A 13 -3.99 5.96 -6.90
CA PHE A 13 -4.33 7.38 -6.84
C PHE A 13 -4.44 8.05 -8.21
N GLY A 14 -4.37 7.32 -9.33
CA GLY A 14 -4.58 7.90 -10.66
C GLY A 14 -3.36 8.56 -11.29
N LYS A 15 -2.12 8.24 -10.84
CA LYS A 15 -0.86 8.79 -11.40
C LYS A 15 -0.76 8.59 -12.91
N SER A 16 -0.98 7.36 -13.39
CA SER A 16 -0.91 7.03 -14.82
C SER A 16 -1.98 7.73 -15.65
N LEU A 17 -3.17 7.94 -15.07
CA LEU A 17 -4.23 8.74 -15.71
C LEU A 17 -3.81 10.20 -15.84
N MET A 18 -3.19 10.78 -14.79
CA MET A 18 -2.66 12.13 -14.84
C MET A 18 -1.55 12.27 -15.91
N ILE A 19 -0.60 11.32 -15.96
CA ILE A 19 0.46 11.31 -16.99
C ILE A 19 -0.15 11.24 -18.39
N THR A 20 -1.15 10.39 -18.58
CA THR A 20 -1.86 10.28 -19.88
C THR A 20 -2.60 11.59 -20.20
N ALA A 21 -3.28 12.19 -19.23
CA ALA A 21 -3.95 13.47 -19.43
C ALA A 21 -2.96 14.59 -19.79
N LEU A 22 -1.83 14.69 -19.09
CA LEU A 22 -0.77 15.65 -19.42
C LEU A 22 -0.21 15.44 -20.83
N LYS A 23 0.01 14.17 -21.23
CA LYS A 23 0.41 13.83 -22.60
C LYS A 23 -0.56 14.41 -23.63
N GLU A 24 -1.84 14.15 -23.48
CA GLU A 24 -2.87 14.59 -24.42
C GLU A 24 -3.01 16.14 -24.43
N ILE A 25 -2.87 16.80 -23.27
CA ILE A 25 -2.84 18.26 -23.15
C ILE A 25 -1.66 18.86 -23.95
N PHE A 26 -0.45 18.31 -23.79
CA PHE A 26 0.73 18.79 -24.50
C PHE A 26 0.75 18.37 -25.98
N MET A 27 0.00 17.34 -26.37
CA MET A 27 -0.25 17.00 -27.78
C MET A 27 -1.31 17.91 -28.43
N GLY A 28 -1.93 18.85 -27.67
CA GLY A 28 -2.92 19.80 -28.14
C GLY A 28 -4.30 19.22 -28.43
N ARG A 29 -4.65 18.09 -27.84
CA ARG A 29 -5.92 17.38 -28.08
C ARG A 29 -7.05 17.95 -27.21
N ARG A 30 -7.45 19.18 -27.51
CA ARG A 30 -8.48 19.91 -26.75
C ARG A 30 -9.79 19.14 -26.64
N GLU A 31 -10.19 18.45 -27.69
CA GLU A 31 -11.46 17.72 -27.81
C GLU A 31 -11.69 16.69 -26.71
N LEU A 32 -10.61 16.14 -26.13
CA LEU A 32 -10.70 15.19 -25.01
C LEU A 32 -11.04 15.86 -23.67
N PHE A 33 -10.97 17.17 -23.61
CA PHE A 33 -11.14 17.96 -22.38
C PHE A 33 -12.35 18.88 -22.40
N ASP A 34 -13.23 18.71 -23.39
CA ASP A 34 -14.44 19.50 -23.49
C ASP A 34 -15.34 19.28 -22.25
N GLY A 35 -15.80 20.41 -21.68
CA GLY A 35 -16.57 20.39 -20.44
C GLY A 35 -15.75 20.40 -19.14
N LEU A 36 -14.47 20.04 -19.20
CA LEU A 36 -13.57 20.07 -18.03
C LEU A 36 -13.06 21.50 -17.73
N ALA A 37 -12.58 21.72 -16.51
CA ALA A 37 -12.14 23.03 -16.06
C ALA A 37 -11.05 23.64 -16.96
N ILE A 38 -10.09 22.84 -17.43
CA ILE A 38 -9.00 23.29 -18.29
C ILE A 38 -9.49 23.86 -19.63
N SER A 39 -10.62 23.37 -20.17
CA SER A 39 -11.17 23.89 -21.44
C SER A 39 -11.67 25.34 -21.33
N LYS A 40 -11.89 25.82 -20.09
CA LYS A 40 -12.34 27.17 -19.75
C LYS A 40 -11.20 28.12 -19.39
N THR A 41 -9.95 27.64 -19.40
CA THR A 41 -8.75 28.46 -19.13
C THR A 41 -8.20 29.06 -20.43
N ASP A 42 -7.16 29.90 -20.30
CA ASP A 42 -6.40 30.48 -21.40
C ASP A 42 -5.30 29.57 -21.95
N TRP A 43 -5.30 28.29 -21.61
CA TRP A 43 -4.35 27.31 -22.11
C TRP A 43 -4.37 27.26 -23.64
N LYS A 44 -3.19 27.39 -24.29
CA LYS A 44 -3.08 27.59 -25.73
C LYS A 44 -3.26 26.35 -26.61
N TRP A 45 -3.26 25.16 -26.02
CA TRP A 45 -3.39 23.85 -26.72
C TRP A 45 -2.37 23.68 -27.87
N GLU A 46 -1.17 24.25 -27.68
CA GLU A 46 -0.06 24.10 -28.61
C GLU A 46 0.46 22.66 -28.58
N LYS A 47 0.89 22.16 -29.78
CA LYS A 47 1.51 20.85 -29.88
C LYS A 47 2.97 20.91 -29.47
N TRP A 48 3.34 20.03 -28.54
CA TRP A 48 4.71 19.83 -28.12
C TRP A 48 5.16 18.41 -28.44
N PRO A 49 6.45 18.15 -28.78
CA PRO A 49 6.98 16.81 -28.80
C PRO A 49 6.97 16.24 -27.39
N VAL A 50 6.44 15.02 -27.23
CA VAL A 50 6.30 14.34 -25.92
C VAL A 50 7.08 13.03 -25.94
N ILE A 51 8.01 12.88 -25.01
CA ILE A 51 8.65 11.59 -24.68
C ILE A 51 7.93 11.03 -23.46
N HIS A 52 7.37 9.82 -23.56
CA HIS A 52 6.64 9.17 -22.47
C HIS A 52 7.21 7.78 -22.19
N PHE A 53 7.71 7.61 -20.95
CA PHE A 53 8.15 6.32 -20.42
C PHE A 53 7.20 5.87 -19.32
N GLU A 54 6.99 4.55 -19.23
CA GLU A 54 6.29 3.85 -18.14
C GLU A 54 7.08 2.58 -17.86
N PHE A 55 7.59 2.42 -16.63
CA PHE A 55 8.55 1.38 -16.31
C PHE A 55 7.99 0.17 -15.56
N ALA A 56 6.66 0.05 -15.44
CA ALA A 56 6.00 -1.04 -14.72
C ALA A 56 6.34 -2.44 -15.28
N ASP A 57 6.44 -2.54 -16.61
CA ASP A 57 6.52 -3.82 -17.34
C ASP A 57 7.96 -4.30 -17.62
N VAL A 58 8.98 -3.61 -17.09
CA VAL A 58 10.38 -4.00 -17.32
C VAL A 58 10.71 -5.21 -16.43
N ASP A 59 11.16 -6.30 -17.07
CA ASP A 59 11.57 -7.53 -16.36
C ASP A 59 12.80 -7.29 -15.48
N THR A 60 12.71 -7.72 -14.22
CA THR A 60 13.75 -7.58 -13.21
C THR A 60 14.14 -8.91 -12.56
N THR A 61 13.87 -10.01 -13.21
CA THR A 61 14.19 -11.36 -12.72
C THR A 61 15.71 -11.56 -12.59
N SER A 62 16.50 -11.01 -13.52
CA SER A 62 17.95 -10.89 -13.42
C SER A 62 18.44 -9.53 -13.94
N ILE A 63 19.71 -9.18 -13.68
CA ILE A 63 20.32 -7.94 -14.19
C ILE A 63 20.39 -8.00 -15.74
N GLU A 64 20.73 -9.14 -16.31
CA GLU A 64 20.83 -9.35 -17.75
C GLU A 64 19.44 -9.22 -18.43
N SER A 65 18.39 -9.78 -17.83
CA SER A 65 17.01 -9.60 -18.28
C SER A 65 16.61 -8.13 -18.24
N PHE A 66 16.89 -7.46 -17.12
CA PHE A 66 16.60 -6.04 -16.99
C PHE A 66 17.29 -5.21 -18.09
N GLU A 67 18.59 -5.40 -18.33
CA GLU A 67 19.32 -4.61 -19.32
C GLU A 67 18.76 -4.81 -20.74
N ARG A 68 18.43 -6.06 -21.09
CA ARG A 68 17.84 -6.40 -22.39
C ARG A 68 16.45 -5.76 -22.55
N GLU A 69 15.55 -6.01 -21.59
CA GLU A 69 14.17 -5.51 -21.66
C GLU A 69 14.11 -3.99 -21.54
N PHE A 70 14.97 -3.39 -20.73
CA PHE A 70 15.10 -1.94 -20.61
C PHE A 70 15.51 -1.29 -21.95
N ALA A 71 16.46 -1.89 -22.69
CA ALA A 71 16.86 -1.40 -24.00
C ALA A 71 15.72 -1.49 -25.03
N VAL A 72 15.01 -2.62 -25.06
CA VAL A 72 13.83 -2.82 -25.91
C VAL A 72 12.73 -1.82 -25.56
N HIS A 73 12.48 -1.62 -24.27
CA HIS A 73 11.48 -0.69 -23.77
C HIS A 73 11.79 0.75 -24.18
N VAL A 74 13.01 1.24 -23.93
CA VAL A 74 13.43 2.60 -24.33
C VAL A 74 13.33 2.80 -25.84
N LYS A 75 13.79 1.82 -26.64
CA LYS A 75 13.66 1.86 -28.11
C LYS A 75 12.20 1.96 -28.53
N GLY A 76 11.32 1.12 -27.99
CA GLY A 76 9.89 1.11 -28.30
C GLY A 76 9.19 2.41 -27.95
N ARG A 77 9.54 3.02 -26.80
CA ARG A 77 8.95 4.29 -26.38
C ARG A 77 9.43 5.48 -27.22
N LEU A 78 10.70 5.51 -27.59
CA LEU A 78 11.25 6.54 -28.49
C LEU A 78 10.75 6.41 -29.91
N ALA A 79 10.42 5.21 -30.38
CA ALA A 79 9.79 4.99 -31.70
C ALA A 79 8.41 5.65 -31.84
N ASN A 80 7.76 6.03 -30.74
CA ASN A 80 6.51 6.81 -30.75
C ASN A 80 6.73 8.32 -30.93
N THR A 81 7.97 8.75 -31.15
CA THR A 81 8.37 10.14 -31.41
C THR A 81 9.01 10.26 -32.80
N ASP A 82 9.33 11.47 -33.23
CA ASP A 82 10.06 11.71 -34.51
C ASP A 82 11.57 11.46 -34.37
N TYR A 83 12.03 10.85 -33.28
CA TYR A 83 13.44 10.50 -33.07
C TYR A 83 13.76 9.14 -33.69
N VAL A 84 14.85 9.07 -34.47
CA VAL A 84 15.36 7.80 -35.02
C VAL A 84 16.36 7.20 -34.03
N TYR A 85 16.02 6.04 -33.49
CA TYR A 85 16.86 5.32 -32.52
C TYR A 85 18.12 4.78 -33.18
N ASP A 86 19.29 4.97 -32.56
CA ASP A 86 20.58 4.49 -33.00
C ASP A 86 20.99 3.24 -32.18
N ASP A 87 20.96 2.08 -32.81
CA ASP A 87 21.31 0.79 -32.20
C ASP A 87 22.79 0.69 -31.78
N SER A 88 23.66 1.59 -32.22
CA SER A 88 25.07 1.66 -31.80
C SER A 88 25.27 2.40 -30.46
N MET A 89 24.27 3.14 -30.00
CA MET A 89 24.30 3.89 -28.76
C MET A 89 23.57 3.16 -27.63
N SER A 90 23.99 3.44 -26.39
CA SER A 90 23.26 2.96 -25.21
C SER A 90 21.84 3.55 -25.12
N PRO A 91 20.90 2.90 -24.41
CA PRO A 91 19.55 3.46 -24.15
C PRO A 91 19.58 4.86 -23.53
N ALA A 92 20.51 5.11 -22.61
CA ALA A 92 20.70 6.43 -21.99
C ALA A 92 21.16 7.47 -23.03
N ALA A 93 22.14 7.13 -23.89
CA ALA A 93 22.62 8.05 -24.92
C ALA A 93 21.52 8.37 -25.94
N ASN A 94 20.73 7.38 -26.36
CA ASN A 94 19.57 7.58 -27.25
C ASN A 94 18.53 8.52 -26.60
N PHE A 95 18.25 8.36 -25.30
CA PHE A 95 17.33 9.25 -24.59
C PHE A 95 17.83 10.70 -24.59
N GLY A 96 19.12 10.91 -24.29
CA GLY A 96 19.72 12.25 -24.37
C GLY A 96 19.65 12.85 -25.78
N ALA A 97 20.01 12.08 -26.81
CA ALA A 97 19.94 12.51 -28.20
C ALA A 97 18.50 12.80 -28.66
N ALA A 98 17.52 12.04 -28.17
CA ALA A 98 16.10 12.29 -28.45
C ALA A 98 15.65 13.65 -27.90
N ILE A 99 16.03 13.98 -26.65
CA ILE A 99 15.72 15.30 -26.06
C ILE A 99 16.30 16.42 -26.92
N ASP A 100 17.59 16.32 -27.30
CA ASP A 100 18.28 17.33 -28.10
C ASP A 100 17.67 17.49 -29.51
N SER A 101 17.42 16.36 -30.20
CA SER A 101 16.87 16.33 -31.54
C SER A 101 15.45 16.89 -31.60
N LEU A 102 14.55 16.40 -30.71
CA LEU A 102 13.15 16.84 -30.67
C LEU A 102 13.01 18.31 -30.26
N SER A 103 13.83 18.77 -29.31
CA SER A 103 13.85 20.19 -28.92
C SER A 103 14.29 21.08 -30.11
N LYS A 104 15.35 20.67 -30.83
CA LYS A 104 15.82 21.37 -32.04
C LYS A 104 14.77 21.41 -33.13
N ALA A 105 14.11 20.29 -33.40
CA ALA A 105 13.02 20.18 -34.38
C ALA A 105 11.83 21.09 -34.01
N ASN A 106 11.60 21.32 -32.71
CA ASN A 106 10.59 22.24 -32.19
C ASN A 106 11.10 23.69 -32.07
N GLY A 107 12.05 24.09 -32.87
CA GLY A 107 12.59 25.48 -32.89
C GLY A 107 13.36 25.86 -31.62
N GLY A 108 13.83 24.90 -30.82
CA GLY A 108 14.50 25.16 -29.54
C GLY A 108 13.56 25.42 -28.37
N ASN A 109 12.25 25.31 -28.55
CA ASN A 109 11.24 25.56 -27.49
C ASN A 109 11.19 24.44 -26.41
N GLY A 110 11.90 23.33 -26.62
CA GLY A 110 12.00 22.22 -25.69
C GLY A 110 11.04 21.06 -26.01
N VAL A 111 11.18 20.00 -25.24
CA VAL A 111 10.41 18.75 -25.30
C VAL A 111 9.72 18.50 -23.96
N VAL A 112 8.55 17.89 -23.97
CA VAL A 112 7.86 17.42 -22.77
C VAL A 112 8.34 16.00 -22.47
N VAL A 113 8.75 15.75 -21.21
CA VAL A 113 9.18 14.43 -20.73
C VAL A 113 8.21 13.98 -19.64
N LEU A 114 7.58 12.84 -19.85
CA LEU A 114 6.65 12.24 -18.90
C LEU A 114 7.17 10.84 -18.51
N ILE A 115 7.31 10.60 -17.22
CA ILE A 115 7.86 9.35 -16.70
C ILE A 115 6.91 8.83 -15.63
N ASP A 116 6.29 7.67 -15.91
CA ASP A 116 5.44 6.98 -14.94
C ASP A 116 6.16 5.76 -14.35
N GLU A 117 5.85 5.47 -13.08
CA GLU A 117 6.37 4.33 -12.33
C GLU A 117 7.92 4.21 -12.40
N TYR A 118 8.62 5.35 -12.22
CA TYR A 118 10.08 5.42 -12.33
C TYR A 118 10.83 4.47 -11.39
N ASP A 119 10.20 4.10 -10.28
CA ASP A 119 10.76 3.27 -9.21
C ASP A 119 10.36 1.78 -9.33
N ALA A 120 9.47 1.43 -10.25
CA ALA A 120 8.96 0.06 -10.38
C ALA A 120 10.07 -0.98 -10.58
N PRO A 121 11.08 -0.80 -11.47
CA PRO A 121 12.12 -1.80 -11.65
C PRO A 121 12.94 -2.07 -10.38
N VAL A 122 13.23 -1.03 -9.59
CA VAL A 122 13.95 -1.17 -8.31
C VAL A 122 13.05 -1.83 -7.27
N SER A 123 11.79 -1.38 -7.20
CA SER A 123 10.79 -1.92 -6.26
C SER A 123 10.53 -3.40 -6.48
N HIS A 124 10.49 -3.86 -7.74
CA HIS A 124 10.29 -5.26 -8.09
C HIS A 124 11.49 -6.16 -7.74
N ALA A 125 12.68 -5.57 -7.60
CA ALA A 125 13.93 -6.28 -7.31
C ALA A 125 14.31 -6.28 -5.81
N LEU A 126 13.48 -5.74 -4.90
CA LEU A 126 13.79 -5.62 -3.47
C LEU A 126 13.89 -6.98 -2.73
N ASP A 127 13.54 -8.06 -3.38
CA ASP A 127 13.82 -9.43 -2.91
C ASP A 127 15.33 -9.74 -2.87
N ASP A 128 16.15 -9.02 -3.65
CA ASP A 128 17.60 -9.06 -3.68
C ASP A 128 18.16 -7.63 -3.70
N ILE A 129 18.67 -7.17 -2.55
CA ILE A 129 19.17 -5.79 -2.39
C ILE A 129 20.34 -5.48 -3.34
N ALA A 130 21.23 -6.44 -3.60
CA ALA A 130 22.35 -6.22 -4.51
C ALA A 130 21.86 -6.04 -5.96
N LYS A 131 20.90 -6.84 -6.39
CA LYS A 131 20.21 -6.69 -7.67
C LYS A 131 19.49 -5.35 -7.78
N ALA A 132 18.71 -4.99 -6.75
CA ALA A 132 17.99 -3.72 -6.69
C ALA A 132 18.92 -2.50 -6.80
N GLU A 133 20.08 -2.52 -6.11
CA GLU A 133 21.09 -1.46 -6.19
C GLU A 133 21.74 -1.39 -7.58
N ALA A 134 22.01 -2.52 -8.22
CA ALA A 134 22.53 -2.55 -9.59
C ALA A 134 21.52 -1.95 -10.60
N ILE A 135 20.24 -2.30 -10.49
CA ILE A 135 19.17 -1.71 -11.31
C ILE A 135 19.04 -0.21 -11.03
N ARG A 136 19.04 0.19 -9.74
CA ARG A 136 18.98 1.60 -9.32
C ARG A 136 20.10 2.43 -9.94
N SER A 137 21.31 1.91 -9.96
CA SER A 137 22.48 2.57 -10.57
C SER A 137 22.27 2.79 -12.08
N ARG A 138 21.76 1.79 -12.80
CA ARG A 138 21.49 1.89 -14.25
C ARG A 138 20.37 2.89 -14.57
N MET A 139 19.30 2.87 -13.78
CA MET A 139 18.20 3.84 -13.90
C MET A 139 18.71 5.27 -13.60
N GLY A 140 19.58 5.43 -12.59
CA GLY A 140 20.21 6.71 -12.28
C GLY A 140 21.05 7.25 -13.45
N ALA A 141 21.85 6.38 -14.10
CA ALA A 141 22.62 6.74 -15.28
C ALA A 141 21.70 7.18 -16.45
N PHE A 142 20.59 6.50 -16.66
CA PHE A 142 19.58 6.85 -17.68
C PHE A 142 18.97 8.24 -17.40
N PHE A 143 18.49 8.47 -16.19
CA PHE A 143 17.87 9.75 -15.84
C PHE A 143 18.87 10.91 -15.78
N SER A 144 20.16 10.63 -15.55
CA SER A 144 21.20 11.66 -15.57
C SER A 144 21.33 12.40 -16.91
N MET A 145 20.86 11.80 -18.01
CA MET A 145 20.85 12.45 -19.33
C MET A 145 20.02 13.73 -19.38
N MET A 146 19.04 13.87 -18.48
CA MET A 146 18.22 15.09 -18.37
C MET A 146 18.96 16.23 -17.68
N LYS A 147 19.98 15.94 -16.82
CA LYS A 147 20.69 16.96 -16.00
C LYS A 147 21.30 18.08 -16.84
N THR A 148 21.99 17.72 -17.90
CA THR A 148 22.68 18.67 -18.79
C THR A 148 21.77 19.24 -19.87
N ARG A 149 20.51 18.77 -19.94
CA ARG A 149 19.53 19.11 -20.98
C ARG A 149 18.29 19.83 -20.45
N THR A 150 18.37 20.37 -19.23
CA THR A 150 17.21 21.06 -18.63
C THR A 150 16.71 22.24 -19.46
N GLY A 151 17.60 22.91 -20.21
CA GLY A 151 17.22 23.97 -21.14
C GLY A 151 16.48 23.47 -22.39
N ALA A 152 16.61 22.19 -22.73
CA ALA A 152 15.88 21.54 -23.82
C ALA A 152 14.59 20.84 -23.35
N ILE A 153 14.27 20.89 -22.06
CA ILE A 153 13.05 20.30 -21.47
C ILE A 153 12.07 21.44 -21.16
N ARG A 154 10.94 21.46 -21.82
CA ARG A 154 9.83 22.39 -21.59
C ARG A 154 9.10 22.10 -20.29
N PHE A 155 8.86 20.79 -20.03
CA PHE A 155 8.16 20.30 -18.87
C PHE A 155 8.58 18.85 -18.57
N LEU A 156 8.78 18.54 -17.30
CA LEU A 156 9.00 17.17 -16.81
C LEU A 156 8.00 16.88 -15.71
N MET A 157 7.29 15.75 -15.83
CA MET A 157 6.56 15.14 -14.74
C MET A 157 7.06 13.72 -14.56
N MET A 158 7.59 13.42 -13.37
CA MET A 158 7.99 12.08 -12.98
C MET A 158 7.11 11.58 -11.84
N THR A 159 6.56 10.38 -11.97
CA THR A 159 5.72 9.77 -10.94
C THR A 159 6.22 8.41 -10.50
N GLY A 160 5.89 8.05 -9.27
CA GLY A 160 6.18 6.75 -8.67
C GLY A 160 5.41 6.51 -7.38
N VAL A 161 5.66 5.38 -6.75
CA VAL A 161 5.12 5.03 -5.44
C VAL A 161 6.08 5.45 -4.34
N SER A 162 7.36 5.16 -4.51
CA SER A 162 8.38 5.32 -3.48
C SER A 162 9.31 6.49 -3.75
N LYS A 163 10.00 6.93 -2.70
CA LYS A 163 11.06 7.96 -2.77
C LYS A 163 12.47 7.39 -2.58
N PHE A 164 12.62 6.10 -2.24
CA PHE A 164 13.93 5.53 -1.94
C PHE A 164 14.86 5.41 -3.15
N THR A 165 14.32 5.40 -4.36
CA THR A 165 15.12 5.52 -5.59
C THR A 165 15.49 6.96 -5.92
N LYS A 166 14.86 7.94 -5.22
CA LYS A 166 15.02 9.36 -5.44
C LYS A 166 16.47 9.81 -5.39
N MET A 167 17.25 9.35 -4.40
CA MET A 167 18.60 9.84 -4.17
C MET A 167 19.55 9.62 -5.35
N SER A 168 19.47 8.48 -6.06
CA SER A 168 20.30 8.25 -7.24
C SER A 168 19.83 9.02 -8.47
N VAL A 169 18.51 9.25 -8.59
CA VAL A 169 17.92 10.03 -9.69
C VAL A 169 18.06 11.51 -9.42
N PHE A 170 17.81 11.97 -8.20
CA PHE A 170 17.77 13.39 -7.85
C PHE A 170 19.15 13.99 -7.50
N SER A 171 20.11 13.20 -7.05
CA SER A 171 21.53 13.67 -7.02
C SER A 171 22.02 14.06 -8.43
N CYS A 172 21.38 13.48 -9.44
CA CYS A 172 21.63 13.84 -10.84
C CYS A 172 20.78 15.03 -11.34
N LEU A 173 19.62 15.35 -10.73
CA LEU A 173 18.66 16.36 -11.17
C LEU A 173 18.32 17.32 -10.02
N ASN A 174 19.28 18.18 -9.64
CA ASN A 174 19.17 19.07 -8.48
C ASN A 174 18.04 20.10 -8.55
N ASN A 175 17.40 20.27 -9.70
CA ASN A 175 16.35 21.25 -9.99
C ASN A 175 14.94 20.64 -10.15
N ILE A 176 14.78 19.34 -9.88
CA ILE A 176 13.44 18.75 -9.77
C ILE A 176 12.82 19.16 -8.44
N VAL A 177 11.58 19.64 -8.50
CA VAL A 177 10.76 19.97 -7.33
C VAL A 177 9.90 18.79 -6.95
N ASP A 178 10.07 18.30 -5.73
CA ASP A 178 9.20 17.27 -5.15
C ASP A 178 7.94 17.93 -4.59
N ILE A 179 6.83 17.76 -5.30
CA ILE A 179 5.51 18.27 -4.90
C ILE A 179 4.67 17.25 -4.10
N SER A 180 5.26 16.12 -3.73
CA SER A 180 4.50 15.02 -3.08
C SER A 180 3.92 15.41 -1.73
N MET A 181 4.56 16.32 -0.99
CA MET A 181 4.13 16.75 0.33
C MET A 181 3.80 18.26 0.37
N ASP A 182 3.76 18.89 -0.78
CA ASP A 182 3.40 20.28 -0.91
C ASP A 182 1.89 20.47 -0.71
N GLU A 183 1.52 21.44 0.11
CA GLU A 183 0.13 21.69 0.49
C GLU A 183 -0.75 22.05 -0.72
N GLU A 184 -0.19 22.77 -1.70
CA GLU A 184 -0.88 23.14 -2.94
C GLU A 184 -1.33 21.92 -3.75
N TYR A 185 -0.57 20.79 -3.67
CA TYR A 185 -0.83 19.56 -4.40
C TYR A 185 -1.34 18.43 -3.51
N ALA A 186 -1.66 18.70 -2.24
CA ALA A 186 -2.01 17.67 -1.26
C ALA A 186 -3.30 16.90 -1.60
N THR A 187 -4.25 17.54 -2.27
CA THR A 187 -5.52 16.94 -2.70
C THR A 187 -5.49 16.42 -4.14
N MET A 188 -4.40 16.68 -4.87
CA MET A 188 -4.26 16.18 -6.23
C MET A 188 -4.19 14.65 -6.24
N LEU A 189 -4.94 14.03 -7.14
CA LEU A 189 -5.05 12.57 -7.30
C LEU A 189 -5.71 11.87 -6.09
N GLY A 190 -6.84 12.39 -5.66
CA GLY A 190 -7.72 11.81 -4.64
C GLY A 190 -9.05 12.51 -4.72
N TYR A 191 -10.07 12.03 -4.04
CA TYR A 191 -11.32 12.77 -3.86
C TYR A 191 -11.36 13.37 -2.46
N THR A 192 -11.60 14.66 -2.35
CA THR A 192 -11.97 15.29 -1.09
C THR A 192 -13.40 14.89 -0.70
N GLU A 193 -13.79 15.17 0.54
CA GLU A 193 -15.17 14.94 1.00
C GLU A 193 -16.20 15.70 0.18
N GLU A 194 -15.87 16.94 -0.20
CA GLU A 194 -16.70 17.82 -1.02
C GLU A 194 -16.82 17.30 -2.45
N GLU A 195 -15.72 16.90 -3.07
CA GLU A 195 -15.69 16.35 -4.43
C GLU A 195 -16.45 15.03 -4.53
N LEU A 196 -16.32 14.14 -3.52
CA LEU A 196 -17.09 12.91 -3.45
C LEU A 196 -18.59 13.22 -3.41
N GLY A 197 -19.02 14.15 -2.55
CA GLY A 197 -20.42 14.57 -2.47
C GLY A 197 -20.92 15.19 -3.75
N ALA A 198 -20.16 16.10 -4.36
CA ALA A 198 -20.58 16.84 -5.55
C ALA A 198 -20.69 15.96 -6.81
N ASN A 199 -19.80 14.95 -6.96
CA ASN A 199 -19.71 14.17 -8.19
C ASN A 199 -20.45 12.83 -8.13
N PHE A 200 -20.74 12.29 -6.94
CA PHE A 200 -21.30 10.93 -6.78
C PHE A 200 -22.56 10.89 -5.91
N GLU A 201 -23.19 12.03 -5.60
CA GLU A 201 -24.33 12.11 -4.68
C GLU A 201 -25.45 11.12 -5.03
N GLU A 202 -25.82 11.01 -6.29
CA GLU A 202 -26.89 10.10 -6.74
C GLU A 202 -26.56 8.65 -6.41
N HIS A 203 -25.35 8.19 -6.74
CA HIS A 203 -24.89 6.82 -6.44
C HIS A 203 -24.81 6.56 -4.94
N LEU A 204 -24.32 7.54 -4.17
CA LEU A 204 -24.24 7.43 -2.71
C LEU A 204 -25.61 7.29 -2.06
N ARG A 205 -26.62 8.04 -2.54
CA ARG A 205 -28.01 7.94 -2.08
C ARG A 205 -28.64 6.61 -2.45
N GLU A 206 -28.45 6.14 -3.69
CA GLU A 206 -28.92 4.83 -4.14
C GLU A 206 -28.38 3.70 -3.27
N HIS A 207 -27.08 3.70 -3.01
CA HIS A 207 -26.42 2.70 -2.17
C HIS A 207 -26.88 2.77 -0.71
N ALA A 208 -27.06 3.96 -0.15
CA ALA A 208 -27.61 4.14 1.21
C ALA A 208 -28.97 3.46 1.34
N VAL A 209 -29.87 3.70 0.40
CA VAL A 209 -31.21 3.08 0.37
C VAL A 209 -31.13 1.56 0.29
N LYS A 210 -30.30 1.00 -0.60
CA LYS A 210 -30.10 -0.44 -0.73
C LYS A 210 -29.56 -1.10 0.55
N MET A 211 -28.74 -0.39 1.30
CA MET A 211 -28.20 -0.85 2.59
C MET A 211 -29.12 -0.56 3.78
N GLY A 212 -30.31 0.02 3.57
CA GLY A 212 -31.22 0.39 4.64
C GLY A 212 -30.65 1.46 5.60
N LYS A 213 -29.78 2.36 5.10
CA LYS A 213 -29.11 3.40 5.88
C LYS A 213 -29.61 4.80 5.48
N THR A 214 -29.45 5.76 6.40
CA THR A 214 -29.54 7.18 6.01
C THR A 214 -28.37 7.55 5.12
N TYR A 215 -28.49 8.63 4.35
CA TYR A 215 -27.40 9.15 3.52
C TYR A 215 -26.19 9.54 4.38
N GLU A 216 -26.43 10.15 5.51
CA GLU A 216 -25.42 10.60 6.46
C GLU A 216 -24.66 9.40 7.08
N ASP A 217 -25.38 8.36 7.49
CA ASP A 217 -24.77 7.15 8.05
C ASP A 217 -23.93 6.42 7.00
N TYR A 218 -24.45 6.33 5.76
CA TYR A 218 -23.71 5.71 4.66
C TYR A 218 -22.43 6.51 4.35
N ARG A 219 -22.51 7.84 4.30
CA ARG A 219 -21.35 8.73 4.10
C ARG A 219 -20.32 8.60 5.23
N ALA A 220 -20.77 8.57 6.48
CA ALA A 220 -19.90 8.38 7.63
C ALA A 220 -19.14 7.04 7.57
N GLU A 221 -19.84 5.98 7.15
CA GLU A 221 -19.23 4.67 6.98
C GLU A 221 -18.29 4.63 5.78
N MET A 222 -18.65 5.22 4.64
CA MET A 222 -17.77 5.39 3.47
C MET A 222 -16.48 6.11 3.86
N LYS A 223 -16.58 7.17 4.66
CA LYS A 223 -15.44 7.92 5.17
C LYS A 223 -14.55 7.06 6.06
N ARG A 224 -15.11 6.28 6.97
CA ARG A 224 -14.37 5.36 7.85
C ARG A 224 -13.62 4.29 7.04
N TRP A 225 -14.22 3.81 5.94
CA TRP A 225 -13.65 2.74 5.13
C TRP A 225 -12.57 3.19 4.16
N TYR A 226 -12.69 4.37 3.55
CA TYR A 226 -11.90 4.72 2.37
C TYR A 226 -11.27 6.11 2.40
N ASN A 227 -11.50 6.93 3.46
CA ASN A 227 -10.88 8.24 3.62
C ASN A 227 -9.82 8.21 4.71
N GLY A 228 -8.74 8.95 4.51
CA GLY A 228 -7.74 9.12 5.56
C GLY A 228 -6.34 9.41 5.01
N PHE A 229 -6.12 9.29 3.71
CA PHE A 229 -4.84 9.61 3.11
C PHE A 229 -4.56 11.12 3.17
N ARG A 230 -3.44 11.47 3.79
CA ARG A 230 -2.98 12.85 3.92
C ARG A 230 -1.60 13.00 3.30
N PHE A 231 -1.48 13.97 2.38
CA PHE A 231 -0.27 14.23 1.62
C PHE A 231 0.30 15.63 1.86
N SER A 232 0.15 16.15 3.08
CA SER A 232 0.75 17.41 3.51
C SER A 232 1.26 17.30 4.94
N LYS A 233 2.37 17.99 5.23
CA LYS A 233 2.89 18.11 6.60
C LYS A 233 1.95 18.92 7.48
N PHE A 234 1.42 20.03 6.99
CA PHE A 234 0.68 21.02 7.76
C PHE A 234 -0.82 21.01 7.45
N GLY A 235 -1.20 20.81 6.18
CA GLY A 235 -2.59 20.72 5.77
C GLY A 235 -3.27 19.48 6.38
N LYS A 236 -4.51 19.62 6.86
CA LYS A 236 -5.28 18.56 7.54
C LYS A 236 -6.26 17.84 6.61
N THR A 237 -6.38 18.27 5.37
CA THR A 237 -7.28 17.67 4.40
C THR A 237 -6.83 16.25 4.06
N THR A 238 -7.76 15.32 4.15
CA THR A 238 -7.59 13.94 3.75
C THR A 238 -8.38 13.65 2.48
N VAL A 239 -7.93 12.65 1.72
CA VAL A 239 -8.58 12.25 0.47
C VAL A 239 -8.91 10.76 0.47
N TYR A 240 -9.93 10.43 -0.30
CA TYR A 240 -10.31 9.05 -0.64
C TYR A 240 -9.42 8.50 -1.74
N ASN A 241 -9.17 7.19 -1.72
CA ASN A 241 -8.59 6.50 -2.86
C ASN A 241 -9.61 6.42 -4.00
N PRO A 242 -9.33 6.94 -5.21
CA PRO A 242 -10.28 6.97 -6.31
C PRO A 242 -10.76 5.60 -6.77
N ILE A 243 -9.86 4.61 -6.80
CA ILE A 243 -10.22 3.26 -7.25
C ILE A 243 -11.09 2.54 -6.23
N SER A 244 -10.84 2.68 -4.93
CA SER A 244 -11.70 2.10 -3.88
C SER A 244 -13.12 2.66 -3.98
N ILE A 245 -13.26 3.96 -4.23
CA ILE A 245 -14.58 4.58 -4.47
C ILE A 245 -15.24 4.01 -5.73
N ALA A 246 -14.52 3.99 -6.86
CA ALA A 246 -15.07 3.49 -8.12
C ALA A 246 -15.49 2.00 -8.02
N LEU A 247 -14.70 1.16 -7.38
CA LEU A 247 -15.02 -0.25 -7.17
C LEU A 247 -16.21 -0.45 -6.24
N THR A 248 -16.33 0.36 -5.20
CA THR A 248 -17.47 0.30 -4.26
C THR A 248 -18.74 0.74 -4.94
N LEU A 249 -18.75 1.88 -5.62
CA LEU A 249 -19.95 2.42 -6.27
C LEU A 249 -20.39 1.61 -7.50
N ARG A 250 -19.53 0.81 -8.10
CA ARG A 250 -19.89 -0.09 -9.22
C ARG A 250 -20.67 -1.33 -8.78
N LYS A 251 -20.65 -1.68 -7.49
CA LYS A 251 -21.33 -2.89 -6.99
C LYS A 251 -22.84 -2.74 -7.07
N LYS A 252 -23.52 -3.74 -7.65
CA LYS A 252 -24.98 -3.79 -7.68
C LYS A 252 -25.57 -4.01 -6.29
N GLU A 253 -24.93 -4.89 -5.51
CA GLU A 253 -25.22 -5.12 -4.10
C GLU A 253 -24.15 -4.38 -3.30
N PRO A 254 -24.49 -3.24 -2.67
CA PRO A 254 -23.52 -2.42 -1.96
C PRO A 254 -22.95 -3.14 -0.73
N GLU A 255 -21.64 -3.15 -0.62
CA GLU A 255 -20.92 -3.63 0.56
C GLU A 255 -19.61 -2.87 0.70
N PHE A 256 -19.18 -2.64 1.92
CA PHE A 256 -17.85 -2.13 2.23
C PHE A 256 -16.88 -3.31 2.36
N SER A 257 -15.81 -3.30 1.58
CA SER A 257 -14.82 -4.38 1.58
C SER A 257 -13.43 -3.86 1.29
N ALA A 258 -12.42 -4.57 1.79
CA ALA A 258 -11.03 -4.26 1.49
C ALA A 258 -10.70 -4.77 0.07
N THR A 259 -10.41 -3.84 -0.82
CA THR A 259 -10.03 -4.10 -2.22
C THR A 259 -8.59 -3.68 -2.53
N TRP A 260 -7.96 -2.93 -1.63
CA TRP A 260 -6.61 -2.37 -1.75
C TRP A 260 -5.57 -3.37 -2.23
N SER A 261 -5.60 -4.57 -1.68
CA SER A 261 -4.64 -5.63 -1.99
C SER A 261 -5.04 -6.58 -3.12
N SER A 262 -6.28 -6.50 -3.61
CA SER A 262 -6.83 -7.48 -4.57
C SER A 262 -6.19 -7.40 -5.96
N THR A 263 -5.55 -6.28 -6.31
CA THR A 263 -5.10 -6.01 -7.69
C THR A 263 -3.60 -5.70 -7.80
N GLY A 264 -2.80 -6.00 -6.82
CA GLY A 264 -1.37 -5.81 -6.98
C GLY A 264 -0.60 -5.63 -5.68
N ARG A 265 -0.55 -6.68 -4.88
CA ARG A 265 0.42 -6.74 -3.79
C ARG A 265 1.80 -6.88 -4.38
N PRO A 266 2.73 -5.99 -4.03
CA PRO A 266 4.12 -6.24 -4.38
C PRO A 266 4.58 -7.48 -3.60
N SER A 267 4.81 -8.59 -4.30
CA SER A 267 5.55 -9.73 -3.73
C SER A 267 6.88 -9.27 -3.13
N SER A 268 7.50 -8.26 -3.75
CA SER A 268 8.67 -7.55 -3.26
C SER A 268 8.49 -6.91 -1.89
N LEU A 269 7.35 -6.25 -1.61
CA LEU A 269 7.06 -5.72 -0.28
C LEU A 269 6.98 -6.84 0.77
N MET A 270 6.26 -7.92 0.46
CA MET A 270 6.19 -9.07 1.37
C MET A 270 7.57 -9.67 1.65
N ASN A 271 8.38 -9.88 0.60
CA ASN A 271 9.72 -10.44 0.74
C ASN A 271 10.65 -9.52 1.53
N TYR A 272 10.53 -8.20 1.31
CA TYR A 272 11.24 -7.21 2.10
C TYR A 272 10.82 -7.26 3.57
N LEU A 273 9.52 -7.28 3.86
CA LEU A 273 8.99 -7.31 5.22
C LEU A 273 9.33 -8.61 5.98
N LYS A 274 9.42 -9.74 5.28
CA LYS A 274 9.87 -11.02 5.87
C LYS A 274 11.31 -10.99 6.40
N ARG A 275 12.18 -10.17 5.80
CA ARG A 275 13.58 -10.02 6.19
C ARG A 275 13.80 -9.01 7.31
N SER A 276 12.81 -8.19 7.58
CA SER A 276 12.86 -7.15 8.59
C SER A 276 12.10 -7.60 9.85
N GLU A 277 12.50 -7.12 11.03
CA GLU A 277 11.84 -7.42 12.33
C GLU A 277 10.44 -6.79 12.44
N MET A 278 9.62 -6.96 11.42
CA MET A 278 8.36 -6.25 11.20
C MET A 278 7.23 -6.63 12.16
N LEU A 279 7.31 -7.79 12.83
CA LEU A 279 6.30 -8.20 13.83
C LEU A 279 6.23 -7.24 15.04
N ALA A 280 7.17 -6.30 15.14
CA ALA A 280 7.17 -5.25 16.16
C ALA A 280 6.22 -4.08 15.83
N ILE A 281 5.76 -3.92 14.58
CA ILE A 281 4.84 -2.84 14.19
C ILE A 281 3.40 -3.24 14.52
N ASP A 282 2.79 -2.45 15.41
CA ASP A 282 1.39 -2.58 15.78
C ASP A 282 0.56 -1.64 14.89
N PRO A 283 -0.30 -2.16 13.98
CA PRO A 283 -1.11 -1.33 13.08
C PRO A 283 -2.11 -0.42 13.80
N ASP A 284 -2.44 -0.72 15.05
CA ASP A 284 -3.38 0.06 15.84
C ASP A 284 -2.71 1.20 16.63
N LYS A 285 -1.38 1.20 16.65
CA LYS A 285 -0.61 2.27 17.30
C LYS A 285 -0.04 3.25 16.29
N THR A 286 0.02 4.50 16.70
CA THR A 286 0.73 5.54 15.96
C THR A 286 2.24 5.30 16.03
N GLN A 287 2.92 5.55 14.90
CA GLN A 287 4.35 5.42 14.78
C GLN A 287 5.00 6.81 14.74
N PHE A 288 6.01 7.03 15.56
CA PHE A 288 6.78 8.28 15.54
C PHE A 288 8.05 8.07 14.71
N VAL A 289 8.22 8.88 13.66
CA VAL A 289 9.30 8.74 12.70
C VAL A 289 9.91 10.09 12.43
N SER A 290 11.23 10.20 12.52
CA SER A 290 11.93 11.44 12.16
C SER A 290 11.88 11.66 10.64
N GLU A 291 11.88 12.91 10.20
CA GLU A 291 11.91 13.26 8.78
C GLU A 291 13.10 12.63 8.06
N GLN A 292 14.24 12.51 8.73
CA GLN A 292 15.45 11.91 8.19
C GLN A 292 15.32 10.41 7.88
N GLU A 293 14.39 9.71 8.53
CA GLU A 293 14.17 8.27 8.28
C GLU A 293 13.48 7.99 6.94
N PHE A 294 12.94 9.01 6.28
CA PHE A 294 12.38 8.90 4.93
C PHE A 294 13.41 9.16 3.82
N ASP A 295 14.52 9.84 4.15
CA ASP A 295 15.59 10.17 3.21
C ASP A 295 16.69 9.11 3.23
N VAL A 296 16.37 7.91 2.73
CA VAL A 296 17.30 6.77 2.71
C VAL A 296 18.23 6.86 1.50
N THR A 297 19.53 6.94 1.77
CA THR A 297 20.55 6.99 0.71
C THR A 297 20.94 5.63 0.15
N ASN A 298 20.79 4.57 0.94
CA ASN A 298 21.13 3.19 0.59
C ASN A 298 19.90 2.29 0.84
N LEU A 299 19.58 1.41 -0.10
CA LEU A 299 18.44 0.48 0.05
C LEU A 299 18.62 -0.47 1.25
N ALA A 300 19.86 -0.74 1.68
CA ALA A 300 20.12 -1.55 2.86
C ALA A 300 19.66 -0.87 4.17
N ASP A 301 19.59 0.47 4.20
CA ASP A 301 19.17 1.25 5.36
C ASP A 301 17.65 1.55 5.36
N LEU A 302 16.94 1.06 4.35
CA LEU A 302 15.51 1.25 4.23
C LEU A 302 14.78 0.60 5.42
N LYS A 303 13.99 1.39 6.15
CA LYS A 303 13.23 0.89 7.29
C LYS A 303 11.82 0.46 6.89
N PRO A 304 11.26 -0.60 7.49
CA PRO A 304 9.91 -1.08 7.20
C PRO A 304 8.84 0.00 7.30
N ILE A 305 8.95 0.87 8.30
CA ILE A 305 7.98 1.96 8.52
C ILE A 305 7.98 2.97 7.36
N GLY A 306 9.15 3.31 6.83
CA GLY A 306 9.28 4.16 5.65
C GLY A 306 8.69 3.53 4.41
N MET A 307 8.90 2.22 4.22
CA MET A 307 8.30 1.46 3.13
C MET A 307 6.77 1.43 3.23
N LEU A 308 6.21 1.15 4.41
CA LEU A 308 4.76 1.14 4.62
C LEU A 308 4.13 2.50 4.37
N PHE A 309 4.81 3.59 4.78
CA PHE A 309 4.33 4.94 4.50
C PHE A 309 4.32 5.24 2.99
N GLN A 310 5.41 4.97 2.30
CA GLN A 310 5.53 5.26 0.86
C GLN A 310 4.57 4.40 0.02
N THR A 311 4.33 3.16 0.42
CA THR A 311 3.37 2.28 -0.27
C THR A 311 1.91 2.53 0.11
N GLY A 312 1.63 3.43 1.08
CA GLY A 312 0.30 3.86 1.46
C GLY A 312 -0.38 3.03 2.54
N TYR A 313 0.34 2.10 3.18
CA TYR A 313 -0.19 1.42 4.37
C TYR A 313 -0.22 2.30 5.61
N LEU A 314 0.63 3.33 5.63
CA LEU A 314 0.61 4.38 6.65
C LEU A 314 0.41 5.74 6.00
N THR A 315 -0.17 6.67 6.75
CA THR A 315 -0.39 8.06 6.36
C THR A 315 0.00 9.00 7.49
N ILE A 316 0.15 10.29 7.18
CA ILE A 316 0.45 11.31 8.18
C ILE A 316 -0.79 11.57 9.03
N LYS A 317 -0.67 11.36 10.33
CA LYS A 317 -1.66 11.78 11.32
C LYS A 317 -1.36 13.18 11.84
N ASP A 318 -0.09 13.42 12.16
CA ASP A 318 0.40 14.71 12.62
C ASP A 318 1.88 14.91 12.26
N TYR A 319 2.35 16.16 12.35
CA TYR A 319 3.75 16.52 12.17
C TYR A 319 4.11 17.66 13.13
N SER A 320 5.16 17.47 13.93
CA SER A 320 5.71 18.49 14.82
C SER A 320 7.20 18.26 15.04
N ASP A 321 7.95 19.35 15.15
CA ASP A 321 9.37 19.37 15.57
C ASP A 321 10.28 18.40 14.77
N GLY A 322 10.00 18.20 13.46
CA GLY A 322 10.79 17.31 12.61
C GLY A 322 10.38 15.83 12.71
N PHE A 323 9.27 15.51 13.40
CA PHE A 323 8.74 14.15 13.54
C PHE A 323 7.36 14.01 12.93
N TYR A 324 7.17 12.93 12.19
CA TYR A 324 5.85 12.49 11.74
C TYR A 324 5.23 11.55 12.74
N THR A 325 3.96 11.74 13.02
CA THR A 325 3.10 10.74 13.64
C THR A 325 2.33 10.05 12.52
N LEU A 326 2.61 8.77 12.31
CA LEU A 326 1.99 7.96 11.25
C LEU A 326 0.94 7.03 11.84
N SER A 327 -0.11 6.76 11.06
CA SER A 327 -1.13 5.76 11.37
C SER A 327 -1.67 5.14 10.10
N VAL A 328 -2.41 4.05 10.22
CA VAL A 328 -3.18 3.48 9.10
C VAL A 328 -4.24 4.51 8.65
N PRO A 329 -4.42 4.75 7.34
CA PRO A 329 -5.33 5.79 6.86
C PRO A 329 -6.81 5.48 7.17
N ASP A 330 -7.25 4.26 6.90
CA ASP A 330 -8.65 3.87 6.93
C ASP A 330 -8.84 2.36 7.22
N GLU A 331 -10.09 1.93 7.27
CA GLU A 331 -10.46 0.53 7.59
C GLU A 331 -10.06 -0.45 6.47
N GLU A 332 -10.12 -0.03 5.21
CA GLU A 332 -9.70 -0.86 4.08
C GLU A 332 -8.22 -1.24 4.20
N VAL A 333 -7.36 -0.24 4.34
CA VAL A 333 -5.91 -0.44 4.46
C VAL A 333 -5.55 -1.16 5.76
N ARG A 334 -6.28 -0.88 6.87
CA ARG A 334 -6.11 -1.60 8.14
C ARG A 334 -6.27 -3.10 7.96
N ARG A 335 -7.35 -3.53 7.30
CA ARG A 335 -7.62 -4.96 7.05
C ARG A 335 -6.56 -5.59 6.19
N ASP A 336 -6.20 -4.91 5.11
CA ASP A 336 -5.16 -5.39 4.20
C ASP A 336 -3.78 -5.49 4.86
N LEU A 337 -3.42 -4.51 5.70
CA LEU A 337 -2.16 -4.54 6.45
C LEU A 337 -2.14 -5.73 7.43
N ASN A 338 -3.22 -5.95 8.17
CA ASN A 338 -3.31 -7.07 9.11
C ASN A 338 -3.18 -8.43 8.40
N ILE A 339 -3.84 -8.61 7.24
CA ILE A 339 -3.71 -9.82 6.43
C ILE A 339 -2.29 -9.97 5.87
N LEU A 340 -1.67 -8.87 5.43
CA LEU A 340 -0.28 -8.87 4.99
C LEU A 340 0.65 -9.33 6.13
N MET A 341 0.46 -8.78 7.34
CA MET A 341 1.25 -9.15 8.52
C MET A 341 1.07 -10.62 8.91
N ALA A 342 -0.16 -11.14 8.86
CA ALA A 342 -0.42 -12.55 9.08
C ALA A 342 0.29 -13.44 8.03
N GLY A 343 0.28 -13.05 6.76
CA GLY A 343 1.00 -13.74 5.68
C GLY A 343 2.52 -13.71 5.88
N VAL A 344 3.07 -12.55 6.28
CA VAL A 344 4.49 -12.41 6.61
C VAL A 344 4.88 -13.30 7.78
N ALA A 345 4.10 -13.29 8.86
CA ALA A 345 4.34 -14.10 10.05
C ALA A 345 4.25 -15.61 9.76
N ALA A 346 3.37 -16.02 8.86
CA ALA A 346 3.20 -17.41 8.46
C ALA A 346 4.19 -17.88 7.38
N GLU A 347 5.01 -16.99 6.85
CA GLU A 347 5.80 -17.25 5.63
C GLU A 347 4.95 -17.78 4.45
N LYS A 348 3.68 -17.40 4.41
CA LYS A 348 2.70 -17.78 3.41
C LYS A 348 2.25 -16.56 2.60
N ASP A 349 1.51 -16.82 1.53
CA ASP A 349 0.87 -15.73 0.80
C ASP A 349 -0.35 -15.18 1.56
N VAL A 350 -0.77 -13.99 1.16
CA VAL A 350 -1.85 -13.28 1.83
C VAL A 350 -3.22 -13.90 1.51
N ALA A 351 -3.37 -14.54 0.35
CA ALA A 351 -4.61 -15.26 -0.01
C ALA A 351 -4.84 -16.43 0.94
N TRP A 352 -3.77 -17.12 1.34
CA TRP A 352 -3.83 -18.16 2.35
C TRP A 352 -4.31 -17.60 3.71
N ALA A 353 -3.73 -16.48 4.18
CA ALA A 353 -4.13 -15.85 5.45
C ALA A 353 -5.61 -15.40 5.42
N ALA A 354 -6.05 -14.79 4.31
CA ALA A 354 -7.44 -14.39 4.13
C ALA A 354 -8.40 -15.61 4.13
N SER A 355 -8.01 -16.71 3.49
CA SER A 355 -8.80 -17.95 3.47
C SER A 355 -8.94 -18.55 4.85
N LEU A 356 -7.89 -18.47 5.68
CA LEU A 356 -7.92 -18.97 7.05
C LEU A 356 -8.92 -18.20 7.91
N GLY A 357 -8.93 -16.87 7.82
CA GLY A 357 -9.95 -16.06 8.49
C GLY A 357 -11.38 -16.33 8.02
N ALA A 358 -11.56 -16.62 6.72
CA ALA A 358 -12.87 -17.03 6.20
C ALA A 358 -13.36 -18.34 6.80
N LYS A 359 -12.48 -19.33 7.03
CA LYS A 359 -12.82 -20.60 7.69
C LYS A 359 -13.28 -20.40 9.13
N LEU A 360 -12.61 -19.53 9.88
CA LEU A 360 -13.05 -19.17 11.24
C LEU A 360 -14.46 -18.55 11.23
N ARG A 361 -14.71 -17.58 10.33
CA ARG A 361 -16.04 -16.96 10.20
C ARG A 361 -17.15 -17.94 9.85
N ALA A 362 -16.81 -18.98 9.08
CA ALA A 362 -17.75 -20.02 8.67
C ALA A 362 -17.91 -21.15 9.71
N GLY A 363 -17.17 -21.11 10.83
CA GLY A 363 -17.19 -22.17 11.84
C GLY A 363 -16.53 -23.49 11.39
N VAL A 364 -15.68 -23.44 10.34
CA VAL A 364 -14.97 -24.61 9.80
C VAL A 364 -13.67 -24.78 10.60
N PHE A 365 -13.82 -25.20 11.86
CA PHE A 365 -12.72 -25.26 12.83
C PHE A 365 -11.59 -26.26 12.47
N PRO A 366 -11.83 -27.47 11.92
CA PRO A 366 -10.73 -28.40 11.62
C PRO A 366 -9.72 -27.79 10.64
N GLU A 367 -10.17 -27.16 9.55
CA GLU A 367 -9.30 -26.53 8.56
C GLU A 367 -8.67 -25.24 9.10
N PHE A 368 -9.39 -24.50 9.95
CA PHE A 368 -8.84 -23.34 10.63
C PHE A 368 -7.67 -23.74 11.53
N PHE A 369 -7.82 -24.77 12.37
CA PHE A 369 -6.75 -25.26 13.24
C PHE A 369 -5.57 -25.84 12.48
N LEU A 370 -5.82 -26.55 11.38
CA LEU A 370 -4.73 -27.01 10.50
C LEU A 370 -3.92 -25.83 9.95
N GLY A 371 -4.60 -24.76 9.56
CA GLY A 371 -3.97 -23.53 9.13
C GLY A 371 -3.21 -22.84 10.26
N LEU A 372 -3.76 -22.76 11.48
CA LEU A 372 -3.05 -22.21 12.64
C LEU A 372 -1.79 -23.02 12.98
N LYS A 373 -1.82 -24.34 12.91
CA LYS A 373 -0.62 -25.16 13.08
C LYS A 373 0.47 -24.80 12.08
N SER A 374 0.10 -24.59 10.82
CA SER A 374 1.05 -24.15 9.79
C SER A 374 1.58 -22.73 10.05
N LEU A 375 0.73 -21.80 10.54
CA LEU A 375 1.09 -20.45 10.91
C LEU A 375 2.17 -20.43 12.00
N TYR A 376 1.90 -21.14 13.10
CA TYR A 376 2.81 -21.14 14.24
C TYR A 376 4.08 -21.97 14.01
N ALA A 377 4.02 -23.01 13.17
CA ALA A 377 5.22 -23.76 12.78
C ALA A 377 6.22 -22.89 12.00
N ALA A 378 5.73 -21.99 11.14
CA ALA A 378 6.59 -21.05 10.42
C ALA A 378 7.25 -20.04 11.37
N MET A 379 6.50 -19.52 12.35
CA MET A 379 7.01 -18.56 13.34
C MET A 379 8.10 -19.14 14.24
N ALA A 380 8.03 -20.43 14.58
CA ALA A 380 9.00 -21.06 15.47
C ALA A 380 10.42 -21.08 14.91
N TYR A 381 10.58 -21.05 13.58
CA TYR A 381 11.87 -21.07 12.89
C TYR A 381 12.52 -19.67 12.72
N GLY A 382 11.69 -18.61 12.62
CA GLY A 382 12.16 -17.26 12.27
C GLY A 382 12.68 -16.41 13.44
N SER A 383 12.51 -16.84 14.69
CA SER A 383 12.87 -16.03 15.87
C SER A 383 14.20 -16.48 16.48
N THR A 384 15.24 -15.67 16.33
CA THR A 384 16.57 -15.89 16.94
C THR A 384 16.65 -15.49 18.43
N GLU A 385 15.62 -14.88 19.00
CA GLU A 385 15.61 -14.47 20.40
C GLU A 385 14.99 -15.51 21.33
N SER A 386 15.65 -15.73 22.46
CA SER A 386 15.34 -16.74 23.50
C SER A 386 14.09 -16.41 24.35
N SER A 387 13.29 -15.41 24.01
CA SER A 387 12.11 -14.97 24.76
C SER A 387 10.91 -14.70 23.88
N VAL A 388 10.36 -15.74 23.22
CA VAL A 388 9.01 -15.64 22.63
C VAL A 388 8.01 -15.79 23.77
N HIS A 389 7.48 -14.67 24.25
CA HIS A 389 6.43 -14.65 25.25
C HIS A 389 5.08 -15.06 24.64
N GLU A 390 4.16 -15.55 25.47
CA GLU A 390 2.74 -15.85 25.15
C GLU A 390 2.07 -14.76 24.28
N ASN A 391 2.45 -13.50 24.50
CA ASN A 391 2.06 -12.32 23.74
C ASN A 391 2.39 -12.39 22.23
N SER A 392 3.42 -13.12 21.79
CA SER A 392 3.78 -13.22 20.37
C SER A 392 2.79 -14.11 19.59
N TYR A 393 2.30 -15.18 20.22
CA TYR A 393 1.29 -16.05 19.62
C TYR A 393 -0.06 -15.34 19.53
N ALA A 394 -0.46 -14.65 20.60
CA ALA A 394 -1.67 -13.85 20.63
C ALA A 394 -1.64 -12.73 19.57
N ARG A 395 -0.49 -12.06 19.38
CA ARG A 395 -0.32 -11.01 18.37
C ARG A 395 -0.47 -11.55 16.95
N CYS A 396 0.10 -12.71 16.62
CA CYS A 396 -0.05 -13.29 15.29
C CYS A 396 -1.52 -13.64 14.99
N LEU A 397 -2.24 -14.20 15.97
CA LEU A 397 -3.66 -14.47 15.86
C LEU A 397 -4.45 -13.15 15.70
N SER A 398 -4.07 -12.08 16.41
CA SER A 398 -4.74 -10.79 16.31
C SER A 398 -4.65 -10.19 14.90
N PHE A 399 -3.52 -10.30 14.20
CA PHE A 399 -3.40 -9.86 12.82
C PHE A 399 -4.37 -10.62 11.90
N LEU A 400 -4.46 -11.94 12.08
CA LEU A 400 -5.40 -12.74 11.31
C LEU A 400 -6.85 -12.34 11.56
N LEU A 401 -7.23 -12.14 12.83
CA LEU A 401 -8.57 -11.73 13.23
C LEU A 401 -8.92 -10.33 12.69
N ALA A 402 -8.04 -9.35 12.89
CA ALA A 402 -8.23 -8.00 12.40
C ALA A 402 -8.38 -7.95 10.87
N GLY A 403 -7.46 -8.60 10.16
CA GLY A 403 -7.49 -8.67 8.70
C GLY A 403 -8.72 -9.38 8.15
N SER A 404 -9.27 -10.32 8.93
CA SER A 404 -10.49 -11.06 8.58
C SER A 404 -11.79 -10.36 9.00
N GLY A 405 -11.71 -9.12 9.51
CA GLY A 405 -12.88 -8.32 9.84
C GLY A 405 -13.52 -8.62 11.19
N PHE A 406 -12.84 -9.34 12.06
CA PHE A 406 -13.27 -9.49 13.44
C PHE A 406 -13.01 -8.19 14.23
N ARG A 407 -13.94 -7.85 15.13
CA ARG A 407 -13.64 -6.96 16.25
C ARG A 407 -13.10 -7.82 17.37
N PHE A 408 -11.97 -7.46 17.96
CA PHE A 408 -11.40 -8.27 19.03
C PHE A 408 -10.78 -7.37 20.12
N THR A 409 -10.67 -7.93 21.32
CA THR A 409 -9.95 -7.38 22.45
C THR A 409 -8.91 -8.40 22.88
N MET A 410 -7.64 -7.98 22.97
CA MET A 410 -6.60 -8.79 23.60
C MET A 410 -6.60 -8.51 25.09
N GLU A 411 -6.31 -9.55 25.88
CA GLU A 411 -6.30 -9.44 27.34
C GLU A 411 -7.61 -8.83 27.87
N ASP A 412 -8.76 -9.34 27.41
CA ASP A 412 -10.08 -8.83 27.76
C ASP A 412 -10.36 -8.97 29.25
N VAL A 413 -10.28 -7.83 29.96
CA VAL A 413 -10.44 -7.77 31.41
C VAL A 413 -11.93 -7.81 31.77
N GLN A 414 -12.32 -8.84 32.49
CA GLN A 414 -13.67 -9.09 32.96
C GLN A 414 -13.71 -9.15 34.51
N ALA A 415 -14.89 -9.18 35.08
CA ALA A 415 -15.08 -9.20 36.55
C ALA A 415 -14.37 -10.40 37.24
N ASN A 416 -14.26 -11.52 36.57
CA ASN A 416 -13.72 -12.78 37.10
C ASN A 416 -12.33 -13.16 36.59
N GLY A 417 -11.70 -12.32 35.77
CA GLY A 417 -10.38 -12.61 35.18
C GLY A 417 -10.14 -11.90 33.87
N ARG A 418 -9.21 -12.42 33.08
CA ARG A 418 -8.80 -11.85 31.81
C ARG A 418 -8.73 -12.98 30.77
N ALA A 419 -9.53 -12.86 29.72
CA ALA A 419 -9.44 -13.76 28.56
C ALA A 419 -8.32 -13.28 27.63
N ASP A 420 -7.57 -14.21 27.04
CA ASP A 420 -6.43 -13.84 26.19
C ASP A 420 -6.87 -13.09 24.94
N ILE A 421 -7.88 -13.58 24.21
CA ILE A 421 -8.49 -12.87 23.08
C ILE A 421 -10.00 -13.16 23.05
N VAL A 422 -10.80 -12.11 22.91
CA VAL A 422 -12.21 -12.24 22.56
C VAL A 422 -12.45 -11.56 21.23
N ALA A 423 -12.92 -12.30 20.24
CA ALA A 423 -13.20 -11.80 18.90
C ALA A 423 -14.70 -11.91 18.59
N SER A 424 -15.28 -10.89 17.96
CA SER A 424 -16.68 -10.86 17.55
C SER A 424 -16.82 -10.56 16.05
N HIS A 425 -17.74 -11.25 15.43
CA HIS A 425 -18.16 -11.04 14.04
C HIS A 425 -19.69 -11.20 13.96
N VAL A 426 -20.30 -10.81 12.85
CA VAL A 426 -21.77 -10.99 12.64
C VAL A 426 -22.21 -12.45 12.77
N ASN A 427 -21.31 -13.42 12.62
CA ASN A 427 -21.59 -14.85 12.68
C ASN A 427 -21.36 -15.48 14.08
N GLY A 428 -20.77 -14.76 15.03
CA GLY A 428 -20.50 -15.30 16.35
C GLY A 428 -19.49 -14.53 17.18
N VAL A 429 -19.37 -14.96 18.43
CA VAL A 429 -18.32 -14.54 19.37
C VAL A 429 -17.36 -15.70 19.57
N PHE A 430 -16.07 -15.43 19.51
CA PHE A 430 -14.99 -16.43 19.58
C PHE A 430 -14.07 -16.06 20.73
N ILE A 431 -14.01 -16.90 21.77
CA ILE A 431 -13.23 -16.69 22.99
C ILE A 431 -12.03 -17.61 22.93
N PHE A 432 -10.84 -17.05 22.80
CA PHE A 432 -9.59 -17.79 22.72
C PHE A 432 -8.87 -17.77 24.07
N GLU A 433 -8.39 -18.93 24.48
CA GLU A 433 -7.51 -19.09 25.63
C GLU A 433 -6.29 -19.91 25.19
N LEU A 434 -5.11 -19.36 25.43
CA LEU A 434 -3.82 -19.91 25.05
C LEU A 434 -3.15 -20.56 26.26
N LYS A 435 -2.52 -21.70 26.08
CA LYS A 435 -1.74 -22.38 27.12
C LYS A 435 -0.38 -22.78 26.57
N VAL A 436 0.67 -22.53 27.34
CA VAL A 436 2.05 -22.92 27.00
C VAL A 436 2.53 -23.95 28.00
N GLY A 437 2.90 -25.14 27.52
CA GLY A 437 3.33 -26.24 28.38
C GLY A 437 2.21 -26.89 29.20
N GLU A 438 0.95 -26.57 28.91
CA GLU A 438 -0.21 -27.11 29.61
C GLU A 438 -1.21 -27.73 28.64
N PRO A 439 -1.96 -28.76 29.08
CA PRO A 439 -2.97 -29.41 28.24
C PRO A 439 -4.15 -28.50 27.94
N ILE A 440 -4.77 -28.66 26.78
CA ILE A 440 -5.86 -27.82 26.25
C ILE A 440 -7.08 -27.81 27.20
N ASP A 441 -7.33 -28.86 27.95
CA ASP A 441 -8.43 -28.93 28.92
C ASP A 441 -8.37 -27.84 29.98
N LYS A 442 -7.16 -27.34 30.31
CA LYS A 442 -6.99 -26.21 31.22
C LYS A 442 -7.50 -24.90 30.61
N ALA A 443 -7.39 -24.73 29.28
CA ALA A 443 -7.96 -23.56 28.61
C ALA A 443 -9.49 -23.55 28.75
N PHE A 444 -10.15 -24.64 28.41
CA PHE A 444 -11.61 -24.76 28.55
C PHE A 444 -12.08 -24.65 30.00
N LYS A 445 -11.34 -25.26 30.92
CA LYS A 445 -11.62 -25.15 32.36
C LYS A 445 -11.56 -23.68 32.81
N GLN A 446 -10.51 -22.96 32.41
CA GLN A 446 -10.36 -21.54 32.78
C GLN A 446 -11.49 -20.68 32.20
N ILE A 447 -11.82 -20.84 30.90
CA ILE A 447 -12.92 -20.09 30.26
C ILE A 447 -14.23 -20.31 31.02
N ARG A 448 -14.53 -21.55 31.42
CA ARG A 448 -15.76 -21.89 32.15
C ARG A 448 -15.75 -21.41 33.60
N GLU A 449 -14.67 -21.66 34.36
CA GLU A 449 -14.56 -21.24 35.77
C GLU A 449 -14.59 -19.73 35.90
N LYS A 450 -14.00 -19.00 34.95
CA LYS A 450 -14.00 -17.53 34.91
C LYS A 450 -15.22 -16.95 34.20
N ASN A 451 -16.04 -17.81 33.58
CA ASN A 451 -17.27 -17.44 32.87
C ASN A 451 -17.07 -16.32 31.84
N TYR A 452 -16.03 -16.46 30.99
CA TYR A 452 -15.68 -15.44 29.98
C TYR A 452 -16.77 -15.24 28.93
N ALA A 453 -17.72 -16.16 28.78
CA ALA A 453 -18.86 -16.02 27.87
C ALA A 453 -19.96 -15.07 28.39
N ALA A 454 -20.05 -14.88 29.72
CA ALA A 454 -21.17 -14.15 30.33
C ALA A 454 -21.44 -12.75 29.75
N PRO A 455 -20.45 -11.88 29.49
CA PRO A 455 -20.69 -10.56 28.91
C PRO A 455 -21.33 -10.57 27.53
N TYR A 456 -21.21 -11.70 26.80
CA TYR A 456 -21.60 -11.83 25.40
C TYR A 456 -22.94 -12.55 25.18
N LEU A 457 -23.55 -13.12 26.23
CA LEU A 457 -24.84 -13.83 26.18
C LEU A 457 -25.97 -12.96 25.62
N ALA A 458 -25.96 -11.67 25.93
CA ALA A 458 -26.96 -10.72 25.45
C ALA A 458 -26.84 -10.38 23.95
N SER A 459 -25.75 -10.82 23.29
CA SER A 459 -25.56 -10.55 21.84
C SER A 459 -26.51 -11.35 20.97
N GLY A 460 -27.04 -12.47 21.45
CA GLY A 460 -27.84 -13.42 20.67
C GLY A 460 -27.07 -14.15 19.56
N LEU A 461 -25.74 -14.02 19.53
CA LEU A 461 -24.87 -14.69 18.59
C LEU A 461 -24.36 -16.02 19.15
N PRO A 462 -24.04 -17.03 18.30
CA PRO A 462 -23.30 -18.21 18.73
C PRO A 462 -22.00 -17.84 19.42
N ILE A 463 -21.68 -18.48 20.55
CA ILE A 463 -20.44 -18.29 21.28
C ILE A 463 -19.59 -19.53 21.16
N HIS A 464 -18.38 -19.38 20.62
CA HIS A 464 -17.42 -20.46 20.45
C HIS A 464 -16.25 -20.27 21.44
N LEU A 465 -16.00 -21.30 22.24
CA LEU A 465 -14.85 -21.38 23.13
C LEU A 465 -13.72 -22.09 22.39
N ILE A 466 -12.55 -21.47 22.30
CA ILE A 466 -11.41 -21.98 21.54
C ILE A 466 -10.20 -22.09 22.45
N GLY A 467 -9.72 -23.31 22.63
CA GLY A 467 -8.48 -23.62 23.34
C GLY A 467 -7.33 -23.82 22.36
N LEU A 468 -6.17 -23.25 22.68
CA LEU A 468 -4.92 -23.42 21.93
C LEU A 468 -3.82 -23.82 22.91
N SER A 469 -3.14 -24.96 22.67
CA SER A 469 -2.04 -25.44 23.50
C SER A 469 -0.73 -25.46 22.71
N PHE A 470 0.32 -24.84 23.27
CA PHE A 470 1.64 -24.70 22.66
C PHE A 470 2.69 -25.46 23.44
N ASP A 471 3.61 -26.08 22.71
CA ASP A 471 4.78 -26.72 23.30
C ASP A 471 5.83 -25.63 23.65
N PRO A 472 6.36 -25.61 24.90
CA PRO A 472 7.26 -24.57 25.36
C PRO A 472 8.68 -24.65 24.72
N GLU A 473 9.10 -25.84 24.25
CA GLU A 473 10.43 -26.06 23.68
C GLU A 473 10.41 -25.84 22.16
N THR A 474 9.46 -26.50 21.47
CA THR A 474 9.34 -26.39 20.01
C THR A 474 8.54 -25.17 19.57
N ARG A 475 7.79 -24.53 20.48
CA ARG A 475 6.92 -23.37 20.23
C ARG A 475 5.79 -23.65 19.22
N GLN A 476 5.52 -24.89 18.94
CA GLN A 476 4.48 -25.30 17.99
C GLN A 476 3.12 -25.38 18.67
N LEU A 477 2.05 -25.11 17.89
CA LEU A 477 0.68 -25.41 18.31
C LEU A 477 0.47 -26.92 18.27
N VAL A 478 0.47 -27.55 19.44
CA VAL A 478 0.35 -29.02 19.58
C VAL A 478 -1.10 -29.46 19.58
N ASP A 479 -1.98 -28.68 20.21
CA ASP A 479 -3.41 -29.00 20.28
C ASP A 479 -4.29 -27.79 20.11
N ALA A 480 -5.45 -27.95 19.47
CA ALA A 480 -6.42 -26.89 19.21
C ALA A 480 -7.82 -27.49 19.10
N ALA A 481 -8.78 -26.96 19.82
CA ALA A 481 -10.17 -27.39 19.77
C ALA A 481 -11.13 -26.21 19.94
N ALA A 482 -12.37 -26.40 19.48
CA ALA A 482 -13.46 -25.46 19.67
C ALA A 482 -14.67 -26.22 20.25
N GLU A 483 -15.38 -25.55 21.15
CA GLU A 483 -16.65 -26.00 21.71
C GLU A 483 -17.68 -24.86 21.58
N GLU A 484 -18.93 -25.19 21.35
CA GLU A 484 -20.03 -24.24 21.41
C GLU A 484 -20.48 -24.08 22.87
N PHE A 485 -20.73 -22.84 23.30
CA PHE A 485 -21.10 -22.53 24.69
C PHE A 485 -22.57 -22.74 24.93
#